data_b3717eb214072233099363cb7ec2b81e
#
_entry.id   b3717eb214072233099363cb7ec2b81e
#
_cell.length_a   1.000
_cell.length_b   1.000
_cell.length_c   1.000
_cell.angle_alpha   90.00
_cell.angle_beta   90.00
_cell.angle_gamma   90.00
#
_symmetry.space_group_name_H-M   'P 1'
#
loop_
_entity.id
_entity.type
_entity.pdbx_description
1 polymer ?
#
loop_
_entity_poly.entity_id
_entity_poly.type
_entity_poly.pdbx_seq_one_letter_code
_entity_poly.pdbx_strand_id
1 'polypeptide(L)'
;MIQTPFRSTLRPLALAAALALGATATMTASAQTAPAMISADGTLLSVSAQAEAKRVPDIATVSTGVVTQAADANSAMRANAEQMAKVVAAIKAAGVAERDIQTSGINLGPQYQYAPDKPPVITGYQASNTVTITARDIGKLGKLLDALVATGANQVYGPNFDVDDKESAYDEARRNAIKKAQQRAEMYAKTLGLRVRRIVSISEGGGFGRPGPIPMMAMARAEKAADTQVEPGETTLSVNLDVVFELGR
;
A
#
# COMPACT_ATOMS: atom_id res chain seq x y z
N MET A 1 70.27 37.21 11.56
CA MET A 1 70.78 37.30 12.94
C MET A 1 70.14 36.14 13.71
N ILE A 2 70.91 35.03 13.90
CA ILE A 2 71.56 34.70 15.16
C ILE A 2 70.52 34.17 16.15
N GLN A 3 70.50 33.01 16.73
CA GLN A 3 71.34 31.81 16.90
C GLN A 3 70.51 30.80 17.70
N THR A 4 70.76 29.55 17.45
CA THR A 4 70.49 28.33 18.25
C THR A 4 71.21 28.38 19.66
N PRO A 5 71.24 27.28 20.45
CA PRO A 5 70.32 26.19 20.83
C PRO A 5 70.41 25.92 22.36
N PHE A 6 69.60 25.02 22.93
CA PHE A 6 70.06 24.33 24.13
C PHE A 6 69.51 22.89 24.17
N ARG A 7 70.48 21.96 24.22
CA ARG A 7 70.32 20.53 24.51
C ARG A 7 70.26 20.33 26.04
N SER A 8 69.43 19.43 26.52
CA SER A 8 69.83 18.61 27.67
C SER A 8 69.12 17.25 27.63
N THR A 9 69.98 16.27 27.66
CA THR A 9 69.82 14.84 27.79
C THR A 9 69.37 14.47 29.23
N LEU A 10 68.47 13.47 29.36
CA LEU A 10 68.59 12.43 30.39
C LEU A 10 67.62 11.26 30.09
N ARG A 11 68.16 10.09 29.90
CA ARG A 11 67.59 8.74 29.97
C ARG A 11 67.75 8.22 31.42
N PRO A 12 67.25 7.03 31.80
CA PRO A 12 66.12 6.18 31.45
C PRO A 12 65.33 5.72 32.71
N LEU A 13 64.16 5.12 32.55
CA LEU A 13 63.77 3.97 33.39
C LEU A 13 62.60 3.21 32.76
N ALA A 14 62.88 1.94 32.53
CA ALA A 14 61.92 0.97 32.06
C ALA A 14 60.87 0.65 33.10
N LEU A 15 59.60 0.59 32.71
CA LEU A 15 58.63 -0.23 33.40
C LEU A 15 57.68 -0.86 32.38
N ALA A 16 57.84 -2.16 32.17
CA ALA A 16 56.96 -2.99 31.36
C ALA A 16 55.63 -3.17 32.11
N ALA A 17 54.55 -2.65 31.58
CA ALA A 17 53.18 -3.04 31.94
C ALA A 17 52.53 -3.70 30.76
N ALA A 18 52.48 -5.03 30.78
CA ALA A 18 51.76 -5.85 29.85
C ALA A 18 50.25 -5.65 30.10
N LEU A 19 49.56 -4.84 29.25
CA LEU A 19 48.11 -4.76 29.18
C LEU A 19 47.63 -5.82 28.20
N ALA A 20 47.13 -6.93 28.73
CA ALA A 20 46.37 -7.92 28.01
C ALA A 20 45.05 -7.29 27.52
N LEU A 21 44.97 -6.83 26.29
CA LEU A 21 43.68 -6.51 25.66
C LEU A 21 43.00 -7.83 25.31
N GLY A 22 42.02 -8.21 26.17
CA GLY A 22 41.07 -9.24 25.83
C GLY A 22 40.16 -8.79 24.69
N ALA A 23 40.44 -9.25 23.50
CA ALA A 23 39.53 -9.13 22.37
C ALA A 23 38.34 -10.07 22.61
N THR A 24 37.22 -9.52 23.14
CA THR A 24 35.94 -10.22 23.11
C THR A 24 35.43 -10.24 21.70
N ALA A 25 35.74 -11.30 20.96
CA ALA A 25 35.09 -11.62 19.70
C ALA A 25 33.62 -11.94 20.01
N THR A 26 32.72 -10.98 19.77
CA THR A 26 31.29 -11.24 19.70
C THR A 26 31.05 -12.13 18.48
N MET A 27 30.98 -13.44 18.69
CA MET A 27 30.44 -14.37 17.69
C MET A 27 28.97 -14.04 17.51
N THR A 28 28.66 -13.30 16.43
CA THR A 28 27.30 -13.28 15.90
C THR A 28 26.95 -14.70 15.44
N ALA A 29 26.21 -15.40 16.28
CA ALA A 29 25.63 -16.68 15.89
C ALA A 29 24.63 -16.39 14.76
N SER A 30 25.09 -16.56 13.51
CA SER A 30 24.19 -16.70 12.37
C SER A 30 23.34 -17.93 12.66
N ALA A 31 22.05 -17.73 12.94
CA ALA A 31 21.09 -18.82 13.03
C ALA A 31 21.04 -19.48 11.65
N GLN A 32 21.89 -20.50 11.44
CA GLN A 32 21.78 -21.39 10.30
C GLN A 32 20.46 -22.13 10.47
N THR A 33 19.49 -21.81 9.61
CA THR A 33 18.29 -22.60 9.48
C THR A 33 18.73 -24.03 9.17
N ALA A 34 18.53 -24.95 10.12
CA ALA A 34 18.91 -26.35 9.93
C ALA A 34 18.24 -26.86 8.65
N PRO A 35 18.99 -27.47 7.73
CA PRO A 35 18.40 -28.03 6.53
C PRO A 35 17.36 -29.06 6.95
N ALA A 36 16.16 -28.98 6.35
CA ALA A 36 15.11 -29.97 6.60
C ALA A 36 15.69 -31.37 6.30
N MET A 37 15.69 -32.25 7.31
CA MET A 37 16.18 -33.61 7.14
C MET A 37 15.29 -34.33 6.13
N ILE A 38 15.82 -34.54 4.93
CA ILE A 38 15.16 -35.29 3.86
C ILE A 38 15.50 -36.76 4.07
N SER A 39 14.52 -37.66 3.91
CA SER A 39 14.78 -39.10 3.95
C SER A 39 15.79 -39.44 2.85
N ALA A 40 16.69 -40.42 3.10
CA ALA A 40 17.76 -40.79 2.18
C ALA A 40 17.24 -41.24 0.77
N ASP A 41 15.97 -41.66 0.70
CA ASP A 41 15.24 -42.06 -0.51
C ASP A 41 14.17 -41.05 -0.92
N GLY A 42 14.16 -39.85 -0.31
CA GLY A 42 13.17 -38.81 -0.59
C GLY A 42 13.57 -37.93 -1.76
N THR A 43 12.60 -37.57 -2.60
CA THR A 43 12.75 -36.63 -3.67
C THR A 43 12.02 -35.32 -3.29
N LEU A 44 12.66 -34.15 -3.40
CA LEU A 44 12.00 -32.89 -3.19
C LEU A 44 11.33 -32.39 -4.48
N LEU A 45 10.08 -31.99 -4.34
CA LEU A 45 9.29 -31.37 -5.39
C LEU A 45 8.87 -29.96 -4.95
N SER A 46 9.30 -28.93 -5.65
CA SER A 46 8.82 -27.58 -5.46
C SER A 46 7.69 -27.27 -6.44
N VAL A 47 6.57 -26.79 -5.92
CA VAL A 47 5.36 -26.45 -6.69
C VAL A 47 4.94 -25.03 -6.36
N SER A 48 4.89 -24.15 -7.36
CA SER A 48 4.24 -22.86 -7.25
C SER A 48 2.78 -22.96 -7.64
N ALA A 49 1.89 -22.43 -6.82
CA ALA A 49 0.45 -22.43 -7.07
C ALA A 49 -0.16 -21.08 -6.79
N GLN A 50 -0.82 -20.53 -7.80
CA GLN A 50 -1.61 -19.31 -7.66
C GLN A 50 -3.10 -19.66 -7.64
N ALA A 51 -3.84 -18.97 -6.76
CA ALA A 51 -5.29 -19.00 -6.75
C ALA A 51 -5.86 -17.61 -6.48
N GLU A 52 -7.11 -17.47 -6.80
CA GLU A 52 -7.85 -16.22 -6.77
C GLU A 52 -9.15 -16.39 -6.00
N ALA A 53 -9.57 -15.33 -5.35
CA ALA A 53 -10.93 -15.16 -4.85
C ALA A 53 -11.53 -13.89 -5.45
N LYS A 54 -12.78 -13.97 -5.87
CA LYS A 54 -13.53 -12.84 -6.42
C LYS A 54 -14.51 -12.32 -5.38
N ARG A 55 -14.64 -11.01 -5.31
CA ARG A 55 -15.60 -10.33 -4.43
C ARG A 55 -16.25 -9.17 -5.17
N VAL A 56 -17.52 -8.96 -4.90
CA VAL A 56 -18.15 -7.69 -5.22
C VAL A 56 -17.65 -6.67 -4.20
N PRO A 57 -17.14 -5.51 -4.64
CA PRO A 57 -16.75 -4.44 -3.72
C PRO A 57 -17.88 -4.03 -2.80
N ASP A 58 -17.56 -3.78 -1.53
CA ASP A 58 -18.51 -3.32 -0.50
C ASP A 58 -18.17 -1.92 0.03
N ILE A 59 -17.01 -1.37 -0.38
CA ILE A 59 -16.62 0.00 -0.11
C ILE A 59 -16.15 0.71 -1.38
N ALA A 60 -16.29 2.04 -1.38
CA ALA A 60 -15.73 2.90 -2.42
C ALA A 60 -14.97 4.07 -1.76
N THR A 61 -13.76 4.32 -2.22
CA THR A 61 -12.97 5.47 -1.79
C THR A 61 -13.09 6.58 -2.82
N VAL A 62 -13.48 7.77 -2.35
CA VAL A 62 -13.57 9.00 -3.14
C VAL A 62 -12.70 10.07 -2.50
N SER A 63 -11.88 10.75 -3.28
CA SER A 63 -11.19 11.97 -2.85
C SER A 63 -11.92 13.17 -3.43
N THR A 64 -12.31 14.10 -2.57
CA THR A 64 -12.97 15.34 -2.97
C THR A 64 -12.28 16.52 -2.34
N GLY A 65 -12.33 17.68 -3.00
CA GLY A 65 -11.62 18.86 -2.52
C GLY A 65 -12.21 20.16 -3.01
N VAL A 66 -11.70 21.21 -2.41
CA VAL A 66 -12.01 22.59 -2.73
C VAL A 66 -10.72 23.32 -3.06
N VAL A 67 -10.73 24.01 -4.18
CA VAL A 67 -9.69 24.95 -4.57
C VAL A 67 -10.30 26.36 -4.57
N THR A 68 -9.66 27.29 -3.88
CA THR A 68 -10.02 28.71 -3.83
C THR A 68 -8.83 29.58 -4.21
N GLN A 69 -9.13 30.77 -4.72
CA GLN A 69 -8.13 31.75 -5.11
C GLN A 69 -8.49 33.13 -4.52
N ALA A 70 -7.48 33.89 -4.10
CA ALA A 70 -7.64 35.24 -3.62
C ALA A 70 -6.36 36.07 -3.87
N ALA A 71 -6.47 37.38 -3.71
CA ALA A 71 -5.33 38.27 -3.88
C ALA A 71 -4.23 38.04 -2.83
N ASP A 72 -4.59 37.59 -1.63
CA ASP A 72 -3.67 37.28 -0.55
C ASP A 72 -3.89 35.88 0.04
N ALA A 73 -2.85 35.34 0.70
CA ALA A 73 -2.81 34.04 1.24
C ALA A 73 -3.86 33.75 2.33
N ASN A 74 -4.10 34.73 3.21
CA ASN A 74 -5.04 34.58 4.33
C ASN A 74 -6.49 34.50 3.81
N SER A 75 -6.84 35.35 2.84
CA SER A 75 -8.16 35.36 2.20
C SER A 75 -8.39 34.04 1.43
N ALA A 76 -7.37 33.55 0.70
CA ALA A 76 -7.47 32.25 0.01
C ALA A 76 -7.73 31.09 0.98
N MET A 77 -6.98 31.02 2.09
CA MET A 77 -7.13 30.00 3.12
C MET A 77 -8.47 30.07 3.85
N ARG A 78 -8.94 31.29 4.19
CA ARG A 78 -10.23 31.47 4.87
C ARG A 78 -11.39 31.01 3.99
N ALA A 79 -11.42 31.47 2.74
CA ALA A 79 -12.44 31.05 1.78
C ALA A 79 -12.43 29.54 1.57
N ASN A 80 -11.24 28.92 1.52
CA ASN A 80 -11.09 27.47 1.41
C ASN A 80 -11.66 26.75 2.61
N ALA A 81 -11.34 27.19 3.83
CA ALA A 81 -11.83 26.58 5.07
C ALA A 81 -13.36 26.67 5.17
N GLU A 82 -13.95 27.81 4.85
CA GLU A 82 -15.40 28.02 4.85
C GLU A 82 -16.12 27.09 3.85
N GLN A 83 -15.56 26.97 2.64
CA GLN A 83 -16.14 26.13 1.61
C GLN A 83 -15.98 24.63 1.96
N MET A 84 -14.81 24.23 2.46
CA MET A 84 -14.56 22.85 2.88
C MET A 84 -15.45 22.43 4.06
N ALA A 85 -15.73 23.34 4.98
CA ALA A 85 -16.67 23.07 6.07
C ALA A 85 -18.07 22.68 5.55
N LYS A 86 -18.56 23.35 4.50
CA LYS A 86 -19.83 23.01 3.85
C LYS A 86 -19.77 21.63 3.19
N VAL A 87 -18.68 21.33 2.50
CA VAL A 87 -18.47 20.01 1.85
C VAL A 87 -18.47 18.91 2.90
N VAL A 88 -17.72 19.06 4.00
CA VAL A 88 -17.67 18.06 5.08
C VAL A 88 -19.05 17.91 5.76
N ALA A 89 -19.78 19.01 5.96
CA ALA A 89 -21.16 18.95 6.48
C ALA A 89 -22.08 18.15 5.55
N ALA A 90 -21.99 18.34 4.24
CA ALA A 90 -22.77 17.59 3.25
C ALA A 90 -22.40 16.09 3.25
N ILE A 91 -21.11 15.75 3.37
CA ILE A 91 -20.66 14.36 3.49
C ILE A 91 -21.30 13.68 4.71
N LYS A 92 -21.27 14.35 5.88
CA LYS A 92 -21.90 13.85 7.11
C LYS A 92 -23.43 13.72 6.96
N ALA A 93 -24.08 14.72 6.34
CA ALA A 93 -25.53 14.69 6.07
C ALA A 93 -25.94 13.55 5.12
N ALA A 94 -25.05 13.17 4.19
CA ALA A 94 -25.25 12.00 3.31
C ALA A 94 -25.08 10.64 4.03
N GLY A 95 -24.77 10.65 5.34
CA GLY A 95 -24.67 9.46 6.18
C GLY A 95 -23.30 8.81 6.24
N VAL A 96 -22.24 9.50 5.77
CA VAL A 96 -20.86 9.00 5.93
C VAL A 96 -20.42 9.20 7.38
N ALA A 97 -19.94 8.14 8.01
CA ALA A 97 -19.46 8.19 9.40
C ALA A 97 -18.19 9.04 9.51
N GLU A 98 -18.00 9.71 10.63
CA GLU A 98 -16.85 10.60 10.83
C GLU A 98 -15.50 9.89 10.71
N ARG A 99 -15.42 8.63 11.15
CA ARG A 99 -14.23 7.77 11.00
C ARG A 99 -13.86 7.46 9.54
N ASP A 100 -14.81 7.56 8.64
CA ASP A 100 -14.66 7.28 7.21
C ASP A 100 -14.36 8.57 6.40
N ILE A 101 -14.12 9.70 7.08
CA ILE A 101 -13.77 11.01 6.50
C ILE A 101 -12.37 11.39 6.99
N GLN A 102 -11.44 11.54 6.07
CA GLN A 102 -10.06 11.90 6.41
C GLN A 102 -9.59 13.07 5.56
N THR A 103 -9.05 14.12 6.18
CA THR A 103 -8.32 15.16 5.45
C THR A 103 -6.99 14.58 4.96
N SER A 104 -6.79 14.60 3.64
CA SER A 104 -5.63 14.00 2.99
C SER A 104 -4.59 15.03 2.54
N GLY A 105 -4.95 16.32 2.45
CA GLY A 105 -3.99 17.35 2.10
C GLY A 105 -4.56 18.76 2.20
N ILE A 106 -3.71 19.69 2.66
CA ILE A 106 -3.98 21.13 2.62
C ILE A 106 -2.76 21.79 2.00
N ASN A 107 -2.95 22.54 0.94
CA ASN A 107 -1.88 23.26 0.25
C ASN A 107 -2.25 24.73 0.05
N LEU A 108 -1.25 25.59 0.16
CA LEU A 108 -1.33 27.00 -0.18
C LEU A 108 -0.11 27.36 -1.02
N GLY A 109 -0.31 28.03 -2.15
CA GLY A 109 0.78 28.45 -3.01
C GLY A 109 0.46 29.75 -3.76
N PRO A 110 1.49 30.54 -4.12
CA PRO A 110 1.31 31.70 -4.95
C PRO A 110 0.98 31.32 -6.39
N GLN A 111 0.19 32.13 -7.05
CA GLN A 111 -0.04 32.05 -8.48
C GLN A 111 0.85 33.07 -9.19
N TYR A 112 1.53 32.60 -10.23
CA TYR A 112 2.45 33.45 -11.00
C TYR A 112 1.90 33.73 -12.40
N GLN A 113 2.04 34.96 -12.83
CA GLN A 113 1.90 35.33 -14.23
C GLN A 113 3.29 35.36 -14.86
N TYR A 114 3.43 34.66 -15.96
CA TYR A 114 4.65 34.63 -16.76
C TYR A 114 4.45 35.49 -18.01
N ALA A 115 5.43 36.34 -18.32
CA ALA A 115 5.48 37.11 -19.57
C ALA A 115 6.88 36.95 -20.21
N PRO A 116 7.00 36.93 -21.55
CA PRO A 116 8.29 36.90 -22.22
C PRO A 116 9.20 38.05 -21.73
N ASP A 117 10.46 37.71 -21.47
CA ASP A 117 11.52 38.64 -21.04
C ASP A 117 11.24 39.44 -19.75
N LYS A 118 10.31 38.97 -18.89
CA LYS A 118 10.02 39.56 -17.58
C LYS A 118 10.07 38.50 -16.48
N PRO A 119 10.52 38.89 -15.26
CA PRO A 119 10.45 37.99 -14.11
C PRO A 119 8.99 37.65 -13.80
N PRO A 120 8.72 36.44 -13.28
CA PRO A 120 7.39 36.06 -12.84
C PRO A 120 6.84 36.99 -11.76
N VAL A 121 5.57 37.38 -11.89
CA VAL A 121 4.88 38.26 -10.93
C VAL A 121 3.80 37.46 -10.22
N ILE A 122 3.74 37.55 -8.88
CA ILE A 122 2.66 36.95 -8.11
C ILE A 122 1.37 37.75 -8.35
N THR A 123 0.33 37.04 -8.83
CA THR A 123 -0.99 37.63 -9.13
C THR A 123 -2.04 37.28 -8.07
N GLY A 124 -1.75 36.36 -7.20
CA GLY A 124 -2.64 35.89 -6.15
C GLY A 124 -2.14 34.62 -5.47
N TYR A 125 -3.00 34.03 -4.68
CA TYR A 125 -2.73 32.81 -3.96
C TYR A 125 -3.85 31.80 -4.19
N GLN A 126 -3.49 30.52 -4.27
CA GLN A 126 -4.40 29.42 -4.36
C GLN A 126 -4.29 28.55 -3.12
N ALA A 127 -5.42 28.29 -2.47
CA ALA A 127 -5.53 27.30 -1.42
C ALA A 127 -6.31 26.09 -1.91
N SER A 128 -5.85 24.89 -1.55
CA SER A 128 -6.56 23.64 -1.82
C SER A 128 -6.63 22.81 -0.54
N ASN A 129 -7.78 22.18 -0.34
CA ASN A 129 -8.01 21.24 0.75
C ASN A 129 -8.73 20.01 0.18
N THR A 130 -8.25 18.82 0.52
CA THR A 130 -8.76 17.56 0.01
C THR A 130 -9.09 16.64 1.17
N VAL A 131 -10.26 15.99 1.10
CA VAL A 131 -10.68 14.93 2.00
C VAL A 131 -10.86 13.63 1.23
N THR A 132 -10.50 12.53 1.85
CA THR A 132 -10.76 11.19 1.36
C THR A 132 -11.92 10.61 2.15
N ILE A 133 -12.86 10.01 1.46
CA ILE A 133 -14.10 9.46 1.99
C ILE A 133 -14.13 7.97 1.68
N THR A 134 -14.46 7.15 2.67
CA THR A 134 -14.81 5.74 2.46
C THR A 134 -16.33 5.59 2.52
N ALA A 135 -16.95 5.41 1.36
CA ALA A 135 -18.38 5.14 1.24
C ALA A 135 -18.64 3.64 1.39
N ARG A 136 -19.40 3.25 2.43
CA ARG A 136 -19.77 1.85 2.72
C ARG A 136 -21.12 1.45 2.12
N ASP A 137 -21.88 2.40 1.62
CA ASP A 137 -23.13 2.18 0.89
C ASP A 137 -22.93 2.64 -0.56
N ILE A 138 -22.46 1.69 -1.41
CA ILE A 138 -22.20 1.98 -2.81
C ILE A 138 -23.47 2.40 -3.56
N GLY A 139 -24.63 1.91 -3.14
CA GLY A 139 -25.90 2.28 -3.74
C GLY A 139 -26.27 3.76 -3.56
N LYS A 140 -25.71 4.44 -2.56
CA LYS A 140 -25.89 5.88 -2.33
C LYS A 140 -24.77 6.74 -2.87
N LEU A 141 -23.74 6.13 -3.47
CA LEU A 141 -22.55 6.85 -3.90
C LEU A 141 -22.85 7.91 -4.95
N GLY A 142 -23.74 7.64 -5.92
CA GLY A 142 -24.13 8.62 -6.93
C GLY A 142 -24.71 9.89 -6.30
N LYS A 143 -25.65 9.74 -5.37
CA LYS A 143 -26.24 10.87 -4.63
C LYS A 143 -25.22 11.63 -3.80
N LEU A 144 -24.25 10.92 -3.20
CA LEU A 144 -23.16 11.55 -2.47
C LEU A 144 -22.32 12.42 -3.42
N LEU A 145 -21.92 11.90 -4.59
CA LEU A 145 -21.14 12.64 -5.57
C LEU A 145 -21.87 13.91 -6.06
N ASP A 146 -23.17 13.79 -6.35
CA ASP A 146 -23.99 14.92 -6.78
C ASP A 146 -24.11 15.99 -5.67
N ALA A 147 -24.27 15.56 -4.40
CA ALA A 147 -24.32 16.46 -3.25
C ALA A 147 -22.98 17.20 -3.03
N LEU A 148 -21.84 16.54 -3.26
CA LEU A 148 -20.52 17.16 -3.15
C LEU A 148 -20.33 18.28 -4.16
N VAL A 149 -20.70 18.05 -5.42
CA VAL A 149 -20.61 19.06 -6.47
C VAL A 149 -21.57 20.22 -6.16
N ALA A 150 -22.79 19.94 -5.76
CA ALA A 150 -23.79 20.96 -5.41
C ALA A 150 -23.38 21.86 -4.24
N THR A 151 -22.53 21.33 -3.32
CA THR A 151 -22.03 22.11 -2.16
C THR A 151 -20.73 22.86 -2.44
N GLY A 152 -20.20 22.78 -3.68
CA GLY A 152 -19.05 23.54 -4.12
C GLY A 152 -17.72 22.82 -4.08
N ALA A 153 -17.73 21.48 -3.93
CA ALA A 153 -16.55 20.69 -4.26
C ALA A 153 -16.25 20.86 -5.76
N ASN A 154 -15.02 21.30 -6.07
CA ASN A 154 -14.58 21.52 -7.45
C ASN A 154 -13.44 20.59 -7.86
N GLN A 155 -13.09 19.65 -6.99
CA GLN A 155 -12.20 18.53 -7.26
C GLN A 155 -12.87 17.25 -6.76
N VAL A 156 -13.04 16.27 -7.65
CA VAL A 156 -13.57 14.94 -7.31
C VAL A 156 -12.76 13.90 -8.08
N TYR A 157 -12.19 12.94 -7.37
CA TYR A 157 -11.38 11.85 -7.91
C TYR A 157 -11.91 10.52 -7.40
N GLY A 158 -11.98 9.55 -8.27
CA GLY A 158 -12.55 8.23 -8.00
C GLY A 158 -13.94 8.09 -8.65
N PRO A 159 -14.79 7.16 -8.18
CA PRO A 159 -14.57 6.22 -7.06
C PRO A 159 -13.54 5.12 -7.38
N ASN A 160 -12.82 4.70 -6.34
CA ASN A 160 -12.02 3.49 -6.36
C ASN A 160 -12.75 2.44 -5.49
N PHE A 161 -13.19 1.36 -6.12
CA PHE A 161 -13.90 0.29 -5.44
C PHE A 161 -12.94 -0.70 -4.82
N ASP A 162 -13.29 -1.18 -3.62
CA ASP A 162 -12.48 -2.11 -2.87
C ASP A 162 -13.35 -3.01 -1.96
N VAL A 163 -12.71 -3.98 -1.33
CA VAL A 163 -13.31 -4.89 -0.35
C VAL A 163 -12.78 -4.51 1.04
N ASP A 164 -13.67 -4.26 1.99
CA ASP A 164 -13.31 -3.87 3.36
C ASP A 164 -12.60 -5.04 4.08
N ASP A 165 -13.21 -6.25 4.06
CA ASP A 165 -12.59 -7.46 4.60
C ASP A 165 -11.85 -8.25 3.51
N LYS A 166 -10.64 -7.79 3.17
CA LYS A 166 -9.77 -8.49 2.21
C LYS A 166 -9.25 -9.82 2.75
N GLU A 167 -9.07 -9.94 4.07
CA GLU A 167 -8.42 -11.10 4.67
C GLU A 167 -9.25 -12.37 4.45
N SER A 168 -10.56 -12.29 4.58
CA SER A 168 -11.45 -13.43 4.30
C SER A 168 -11.32 -13.94 2.86
N ALA A 169 -11.16 -13.02 1.90
CA ALA A 169 -10.95 -13.36 0.49
C ALA A 169 -9.55 -13.93 0.25
N TYR A 170 -8.51 -13.37 0.88
CA TYR A 170 -7.17 -13.93 0.82
C TYR A 170 -7.12 -15.34 1.43
N ASP A 171 -7.81 -15.58 2.53
CA ASP A 171 -7.89 -16.91 3.13
C ASP A 171 -8.56 -17.94 2.22
N GLU A 172 -9.58 -17.52 1.47
CA GLU A 172 -10.16 -18.39 0.45
C GLU A 172 -9.15 -18.69 -0.68
N ALA A 173 -8.44 -17.68 -1.15
CA ALA A 173 -7.41 -17.83 -2.17
C ALA A 173 -6.26 -18.73 -1.67
N ARG A 174 -5.81 -18.58 -0.40
CA ARG A 174 -4.80 -19.45 0.24
C ARG A 174 -5.24 -20.91 0.26
N ARG A 175 -6.47 -21.19 0.73
CA ARG A 175 -7.01 -22.55 0.73
C ARG A 175 -7.04 -23.16 -0.67
N ASN A 176 -7.46 -22.39 -1.66
CA ASN A 176 -7.51 -22.81 -3.05
C ASN A 176 -6.10 -23.04 -3.64
N ALA A 177 -5.13 -22.20 -3.30
CA ALA A 177 -3.73 -22.34 -3.73
C ALA A 177 -3.09 -23.60 -3.14
N ILE A 178 -3.27 -23.88 -1.85
CA ILE A 178 -2.78 -25.11 -1.20
C ILE A 178 -3.38 -26.33 -1.88
N LYS A 179 -4.69 -26.34 -2.11
CA LYS A 179 -5.36 -27.45 -2.81
C LYS A 179 -4.78 -27.68 -4.21
N LYS A 180 -4.54 -26.62 -4.98
CA LYS A 180 -3.89 -26.71 -6.30
C LYS A 180 -2.46 -27.24 -6.20
N ALA A 181 -1.67 -26.79 -5.20
CA ALA A 181 -0.32 -27.29 -4.99
C ALA A 181 -0.31 -28.78 -4.70
N GLN A 182 -1.20 -29.26 -3.81
CA GLN A 182 -1.35 -30.67 -3.48
C GLN A 182 -1.74 -31.51 -4.69
N GLN A 183 -2.75 -31.09 -5.46
CA GLN A 183 -3.17 -31.79 -6.68
C GLN A 183 -2.03 -31.92 -7.70
N ARG A 184 -1.21 -30.87 -7.87
CA ARG A 184 -0.04 -30.90 -8.74
C ARG A 184 1.02 -31.87 -8.21
N ALA A 185 1.30 -31.82 -6.91
CA ALA A 185 2.27 -32.72 -6.28
C ALA A 185 1.84 -34.18 -6.41
N GLU A 186 0.58 -34.51 -6.20
CA GLU A 186 0.02 -35.84 -6.40
C GLU A 186 0.13 -36.33 -7.85
N MET A 187 -0.14 -35.43 -8.81
CA MET A 187 -0.01 -35.77 -10.23
C MET A 187 1.45 -36.11 -10.59
N TYR A 188 2.42 -35.31 -10.13
CA TYR A 188 3.85 -35.61 -10.35
C TYR A 188 4.26 -36.89 -9.65
N ALA A 189 3.88 -37.09 -8.39
CA ALA A 189 4.19 -38.27 -7.64
C ALA A 189 3.68 -39.53 -8.36
N LYS A 190 2.42 -39.54 -8.78
CA LYS A 190 1.81 -40.66 -9.52
C LYS A 190 2.54 -40.94 -10.83
N THR A 191 2.91 -39.92 -11.59
CA THR A 191 3.64 -40.08 -12.87
C THR A 191 5.02 -40.72 -12.66
N LEU A 192 5.66 -40.44 -11.52
CA LEU A 192 6.98 -40.99 -11.16
C LEU A 192 6.92 -42.32 -10.42
N GLY A 193 5.73 -42.90 -10.17
CA GLY A 193 5.58 -44.10 -9.36
C GLY A 193 5.89 -43.87 -7.88
N LEU A 194 5.75 -42.64 -7.42
CA LEU A 194 5.95 -42.22 -6.05
C LEU A 194 4.62 -41.75 -5.40
N ARG A 195 4.69 -41.42 -4.11
CA ARG A 195 3.60 -40.78 -3.37
C ARG A 195 4.09 -39.53 -2.68
N VAL A 196 3.19 -38.60 -2.40
CA VAL A 196 3.48 -37.44 -1.54
C VAL A 196 3.55 -37.92 -0.09
N ARG A 197 4.69 -37.78 0.56
CA ARG A 197 4.90 -38.16 1.96
C ARG A 197 4.48 -37.05 2.93
N ARG A 198 4.96 -35.81 2.69
CA ARG A 198 4.67 -34.68 3.54
C ARG A 198 4.98 -33.37 2.83
N ILE A 199 4.47 -32.30 3.38
CA ILE A 199 4.92 -30.92 3.06
C ILE A 199 6.17 -30.63 3.89
N VAL A 200 7.23 -30.15 3.22
CA VAL A 200 8.50 -29.77 3.84
C VAL A 200 8.51 -28.30 4.21
N SER A 201 8.01 -27.44 3.32
CA SER A 201 7.89 -26.01 3.56
C SER A 201 6.76 -25.40 2.74
N ILE A 202 6.18 -24.33 3.26
CA ILE A 202 5.25 -23.46 2.56
C ILE A 202 5.79 -22.05 2.69
N SER A 203 5.89 -21.34 1.57
CA SER A 203 6.24 -19.93 1.52
C SER A 203 5.16 -19.18 0.78
N GLU A 204 4.62 -18.15 1.40
CA GLU A 204 3.71 -17.20 0.73
C GLU A 204 4.57 -16.14 0.08
N GLY A 205 4.59 -16.10 -1.25
CA GLY A 205 5.32 -15.10 -2.01
C GLY A 205 4.73 -13.71 -1.78
N GLY A 206 5.53 -12.78 -1.32
CA GLY A 206 5.15 -11.40 -0.99
C GLY A 206 4.87 -10.54 -2.23
N GLY A 207 3.90 -10.92 -3.00
CA GLY A 207 3.34 -10.13 -4.09
C GLY A 207 1.83 -10.17 -3.99
N PHE A 208 1.27 -9.37 -3.09
CA PHE A 208 -0.15 -9.03 -3.20
C PHE A 208 -0.30 -8.26 -4.51
N GLY A 209 -0.70 -8.96 -5.58
CA GLY A 209 -1.06 -8.32 -6.82
C GLY A 209 -2.13 -7.28 -6.51
N ARG A 210 -1.87 -6.01 -6.85
CA ARG A 210 -2.91 -4.99 -6.76
C ARG A 210 -4.09 -5.48 -7.60
N PRO A 211 -5.28 -5.57 -7.01
CA PRO A 211 -6.47 -5.95 -7.77
C PRO A 211 -6.64 -4.97 -8.91
N GLY A 212 -6.59 -5.45 -10.13
CA GLY A 212 -7.01 -4.67 -11.27
C GLY A 212 -8.52 -4.82 -11.42
N PRO A 213 -9.29 -3.72 -11.58
CA PRO A 213 -10.71 -3.83 -11.94
C PRO A 213 -10.83 -4.55 -13.28
N ILE A 214 -11.55 -5.65 -13.32
CA ILE A 214 -11.94 -6.31 -14.56
C ILE A 214 -13.26 -5.66 -15.00
N PRO A 215 -13.31 -4.92 -16.12
CA PRO A 215 -14.55 -4.37 -16.62
C PRO A 215 -15.46 -5.53 -17.01
N MET A 216 -16.53 -5.78 -16.25
CA MET A 216 -17.65 -6.57 -16.73
C MET A 216 -18.50 -5.71 -17.66
N MET A 217 -18.73 -6.18 -18.88
CA MET A 217 -19.74 -5.59 -19.75
C MET A 217 -21.12 -5.84 -19.13
N ALA A 218 -21.60 -4.88 -18.34
CA ALA A 218 -22.98 -4.86 -17.91
C ALA A 218 -23.87 -4.52 -19.10
N MET A 219 -24.82 -5.38 -19.41
CA MET A 219 -25.91 -5.03 -20.33
C MET A 219 -26.70 -3.89 -19.68
N ALA A 220 -26.57 -2.71 -20.27
CA ALA A 220 -27.24 -1.50 -19.83
C ALA A 220 -28.76 -1.69 -19.91
N ARG A 221 -29.41 -1.75 -18.76
CA ARG A 221 -30.83 -1.55 -18.60
C ARG A 221 -31.01 -0.04 -18.42
N ALA A 222 -31.37 0.63 -19.48
CA ALA A 222 -31.66 2.07 -19.46
C ALA A 222 -32.94 2.32 -18.65
N GLU A 223 -32.82 2.59 -17.37
CA GLU A 223 -33.83 3.31 -16.61
C GLU A 223 -33.30 4.71 -16.29
N LYS A 224 -34.15 5.71 -16.50
CA LYS A 224 -33.85 7.13 -16.24
C LYS A 224 -33.48 7.31 -14.76
N ALA A 225 -32.18 7.31 -14.45
CA ALA A 225 -31.70 7.75 -13.16
C ALA A 225 -31.25 9.21 -13.29
N ALA A 226 -31.77 10.06 -12.41
CA ALA A 226 -31.32 11.45 -12.26
C ALA A 226 -29.97 11.55 -11.56
N ASP A 227 -29.54 10.47 -10.92
CA ASP A 227 -28.30 10.41 -10.12
C ASP A 227 -27.14 9.86 -10.96
N THR A 228 -25.90 10.23 -10.61
CA THR A 228 -24.68 9.67 -11.22
C THR A 228 -24.65 8.15 -11.06
N GLN A 229 -24.66 7.42 -12.18
CA GLN A 229 -24.61 5.95 -12.17
C GLN A 229 -23.20 5.45 -11.84
N VAL A 230 -23.13 4.42 -11.00
CA VAL A 230 -21.88 3.86 -10.49
C VAL A 230 -21.95 2.34 -10.50
N GLU A 231 -21.04 1.71 -11.25
CA GLU A 231 -20.97 0.26 -11.42
C GLU A 231 -19.67 -0.27 -10.81
N PRO A 232 -19.72 -0.99 -9.68
CA PRO A 232 -18.51 -1.41 -8.96
C PRO A 232 -17.75 -2.58 -9.63
N GLY A 233 -18.42 -3.41 -10.46
CA GLY A 233 -17.80 -4.61 -11.01
C GLY A 233 -17.44 -5.66 -9.97
N GLU A 234 -16.42 -6.50 -10.28
CA GLU A 234 -15.82 -7.46 -9.36
C GLU A 234 -14.34 -7.16 -9.15
N THR A 235 -13.87 -7.35 -7.92
CA THR A 235 -12.46 -7.28 -7.55
C THR A 235 -11.90 -8.70 -7.39
N THR A 236 -10.74 -8.98 -7.99
CA THR A 236 -10.03 -10.25 -7.87
C THR A 236 -8.83 -10.10 -6.96
N LEU A 237 -8.79 -10.90 -5.89
CA LEU A 237 -7.66 -10.99 -4.98
C LEU A 237 -6.92 -12.30 -5.24
N SER A 238 -5.60 -12.26 -5.39
CA SER A 238 -4.78 -13.44 -5.72
C SER A 238 -3.71 -13.70 -4.68
N VAL A 239 -3.42 -14.97 -4.45
CA VAL A 239 -2.33 -15.44 -3.59
C VAL A 239 -1.47 -16.40 -4.38
N ASN A 240 -0.14 -16.26 -4.25
CA ASN A 240 0.83 -17.21 -4.77
C ASN A 240 1.55 -17.93 -3.62
N LEU A 241 1.56 -19.25 -3.66
CA LEU A 241 2.24 -20.10 -2.69
C LEU A 241 3.30 -20.96 -3.37
N ASP A 242 4.48 -20.98 -2.77
CA ASP A 242 5.53 -21.94 -3.11
C ASP A 242 5.57 -23.04 -2.04
N VAL A 243 5.30 -24.26 -2.45
CA VAL A 243 5.19 -25.40 -1.54
C VAL A 243 6.20 -26.45 -1.94
N VAL A 244 7.00 -26.89 -0.97
CA VAL A 244 7.96 -27.97 -1.16
C VAL A 244 7.41 -29.24 -0.54
N PHE A 245 7.30 -30.29 -1.34
CA PHE A 245 6.84 -31.61 -0.94
C PHE A 245 8.00 -32.60 -0.93
N GLU A 246 7.96 -33.56 -0.03
CA GLU A 246 8.78 -34.72 -0.06
C GLU A 246 7.99 -35.88 -0.71
N LEU A 247 8.53 -36.43 -1.80
CA LEU A 247 8.02 -37.59 -2.49
C LEU A 247 8.86 -38.82 -2.14
N GLY A 248 8.24 -39.99 -2.13
CA GLY A 248 8.92 -41.25 -1.91
C GLY A 248 8.00 -42.43 -2.22
N ARG A 249 8.54 -43.66 -2.13
CA ARG A 249 7.78 -44.87 -2.33
C ARG A 249 6.87 -45.18 -1.16
#